data_127fef4df612269783550bc1504c10ac
#
_entry.id   127fef4df612269783550bc1504c10ac
#
_cell.length_a   1.000
_cell.length_b   1.000
_cell.length_c   1.000
_cell.angle_alpha   90.00
_cell.angle_beta   90.00
_cell.angle_gamma   90.00
#
_symmetry.space_group_name_H-M   'P 1'
#
loop_
_entity.id
_entity.type
_entity.pdbx_description
1 polymer ?
#
loop_
_entity_poly.entity_id
_entity_poly.type
_entity_poly.pdbx_seq_one_letter_code
_entity_poly.pdbx_strand_id
1 'polypeptide(L)' 'QNEPLVALISENGSQGFHDIAIQAMFSLKPGGKIIFEHGYSQAIQVSNILKDAGFNNVVSKKDFQGLDRYTYANK' A
#
# COMPACT_ATOMS: atom_id res chain seq x y z
N GLN A 1 9.82 -10.33 16.20
CA GLN A 1 8.69 -10.65 15.40
C GLN A 1 8.42 -9.63 14.35
N ASN A 2 8.61 -9.97 13.15
CA ASN A 2 8.51 -9.01 12.06
C ASN A 2 7.36 -9.34 11.16
N GLU A 3 6.18 -9.22 11.66
CA GLU A 3 5.04 -9.49 10.85
C GLU A 3 4.69 -8.29 10.01
N PRO A 4 4.27 -8.53 8.78
CA PRO A 4 3.88 -7.42 7.93
C PRO A 4 2.62 -6.75 8.46
N LEU A 5 2.58 -5.46 8.31
CA LEU A 5 1.35 -4.74 8.55
C LEU A 5 0.46 -4.92 7.33
N VAL A 6 -0.72 -5.42 7.54
CA VAL A 6 -1.68 -5.59 6.46
C VAL A 6 -2.82 -4.62 6.70
N ALA A 7 -3.02 -3.74 5.75
CA ALA A 7 -4.09 -2.76 5.83
C ALA A 7 -5.02 -2.96 4.64
N LEU A 8 -6.24 -3.34 4.92
CA LEU A 8 -7.25 -3.50 3.89
C LEU A 8 -8.07 -2.23 3.85
N ILE A 9 -7.75 -1.38 2.91
CA ILE A 9 -8.40 -0.08 2.77
C ILE A 9 -9.31 -0.15 1.58
N SER A 10 -10.60 -0.02 1.83
CA SER A 10 -11.53 0.12 0.72
C SER A 10 -11.33 1.48 0.12
N GLU A 11 -11.75 1.61 -1.10
CA GLU A 11 -11.49 2.82 -1.81
C GLU A 11 -12.41 3.92 -1.35
N ASN A 12 -12.07 4.58 -0.31
CA ASN A 12 -12.79 5.75 0.12
C ASN A 12 -12.10 7.02 -0.29
N GLY A 13 -11.13 6.90 -1.16
CA GLY A 13 -10.42 8.05 -1.58
C GLY A 13 -8.98 7.98 -1.17
N SER A 14 -8.17 8.77 -1.84
CA SER A 14 -6.74 8.68 -1.67
C SER A 14 -6.26 9.26 -0.35
N GLN A 15 -7.07 10.08 0.30
CA GLN A 15 -6.62 10.70 1.53
C GLN A 15 -6.40 9.69 2.64
N GLY A 16 -7.28 8.69 2.72
CA GLY A 16 -7.11 7.65 3.72
C GLY A 16 -5.84 6.85 3.49
N PHE A 17 -5.55 6.54 2.25
CA PHE A 17 -4.32 5.83 1.92
C PHE A 17 -3.10 6.62 2.33
N HIS A 18 -3.12 7.91 2.06
CA HIS A 18 -1.98 8.77 2.35
C HIS A 18 -1.68 8.80 3.84
N ASP A 19 -2.69 9.00 4.66
CA ASP A 19 -2.51 9.07 6.10
C ASP A 19 -1.99 7.76 6.66
N ILE A 20 -2.55 6.65 6.18
CA ILE A 20 -2.13 5.34 6.66
C ILE A 20 -0.71 5.03 6.23
N ALA A 21 -0.34 5.42 5.02
CA ALA A 21 1.01 5.20 4.55
C ALA A 21 2.03 5.92 5.41
N ILE A 22 1.73 7.16 5.78
CA ILE A 22 2.64 7.92 6.63
C ILE A 22 2.74 7.28 8.01
N GLN A 23 1.63 6.90 8.59
CA GLN A 23 1.65 6.25 9.90
C GLN A 23 2.39 4.93 9.85
N ALA A 24 2.21 4.17 8.78
CA ALA A 24 2.90 2.90 8.65
C ALA A 24 4.41 3.08 8.56
N MET A 25 4.85 4.15 7.90
CA MET A 25 6.27 4.41 7.79
C MET A 25 6.91 4.61 9.15
N PHE A 26 6.18 5.22 10.10
CA PHE A 26 6.69 5.39 11.44
C PHE A 26 6.56 4.12 12.28
N SER A 27 5.54 3.32 12.03
CA SER A 27 5.24 2.16 12.87
C SER A 27 6.01 0.92 12.49
N LEU A 28 6.30 0.74 11.21
CA LEU A 28 6.97 -0.46 10.74
C LEU A 28 8.45 -0.40 11.02
N LYS A 29 9.00 -1.55 11.33
CA LYS A 29 10.44 -1.69 11.45
C LYS A 29 11.05 -1.79 10.06
N PRO A 30 12.34 -1.52 9.92
CA PRO A 30 13.01 -1.72 8.63
C PRO A 30 12.76 -3.13 8.13
N GLY A 31 12.42 -3.25 6.87
CA GLY A 31 12.08 -4.53 6.28
C GLY A 31 10.61 -4.91 6.40
N GLY A 32 9.83 -4.15 7.13
CA GLY A 32 8.40 -4.40 7.24
C GLY A 32 7.69 -4.17 5.94
N LYS A 33 6.51 -4.76 5.80
CA LYS A 33 5.74 -4.69 4.56
C LYS A 33 4.37 -4.13 4.82
N ILE A 34 3.82 -3.49 3.79
CA ILE A 34 2.46 -3.00 3.84
C ILE A 34 1.75 -3.47 2.58
N ILE A 35 0.47 -3.81 2.71
CA ILE A 35 -0.34 -4.25 1.58
C ILE A 35 -1.64 -3.45 1.63
N PHE A 36 -1.95 -2.77 0.53
CA PHE A 36 -3.21 -2.06 0.40
C PHE A 36 -4.09 -2.77 -0.59
N GLU A 37 -5.35 -2.93 -0.24
CA GLU A 37 -6.37 -3.35 -1.19
C GLU A 37 -7.09 -2.11 -1.68
N HIS A 38 -7.30 -2.00 -2.98
CA HIS A 38 -7.89 -0.80 -3.57
C HIS A 38 -8.67 -1.14 -4.83
N GLY A 39 -9.36 -0.18 -5.39
CA GLY A 39 -10.01 -0.35 -6.67
C GLY A 39 -8.99 -0.41 -7.79
N TYR A 40 -9.33 -1.07 -8.89
CA TYR A 40 -8.36 -1.27 -9.96
C TYR A 40 -7.90 0.05 -10.58
N SER A 41 -8.73 1.07 -10.51
CA SER A 41 -8.37 2.35 -11.09
C SER A 41 -7.48 3.19 -10.16
N GLN A 42 -7.20 2.70 -8.96
CA GLN A 42 -6.44 3.45 -7.97
C GLN A 42 -4.99 2.99 -7.84
N ALA A 43 -4.58 2.02 -8.66
CA ALA A 43 -3.26 1.42 -8.49
C ALA A 43 -2.13 2.46 -8.60
N ILE A 44 -2.19 3.32 -9.60
CA ILE A 44 -1.15 4.33 -9.80
C ILE A 44 -1.13 5.31 -8.64
N GLN A 45 -2.31 5.72 -8.19
CA GLN A 45 -2.43 6.67 -7.10
C GLN A 45 -1.86 6.10 -5.81
N VAL A 46 -2.21 4.85 -5.50
CA VAL A 46 -1.72 4.20 -4.29
C VAL A 46 -0.21 3.99 -4.37
N SER A 47 0.28 3.59 -5.54
CA SER A 47 1.73 3.42 -5.72
C SER A 47 2.47 4.71 -5.47
N ASN A 48 1.96 5.82 -5.99
CA ASN A 48 2.61 7.11 -5.78
C ASN A 48 2.58 7.53 -4.33
N ILE A 49 1.47 7.26 -3.64
CA ILE A 49 1.36 7.57 -2.22
C ILE A 49 2.42 6.82 -1.43
N LEU A 50 2.61 5.53 -1.72
CA LEU A 50 3.59 4.74 -1.01
C LEU A 50 5.01 5.21 -1.31
N LYS A 51 5.29 5.53 -2.56
CA LYS A 51 6.62 6.03 -2.92
C LYS A 51 6.90 7.36 -2.23
N ASP A 52 5.92 8.24 -2.20
CA ASP A 52 6.10 9.54 -1.58
C ASP A 52 6.30 9.41 -0.08
N ALA A 53 5.73 8.40 0.54
CA ALA A 53 5.92 8.17 1.97
C ALA A 53 7.28 7.55 2.28
N GLY A 54 8.00 7.10 1.26
CA GLY A 54 9.35 6.56 1.46
C GLY A 54 9.46 5.06 1.37
N PHE A 55 8.40 4.38 0.96
CA PHE A 55 8.45 2.92 0.82
C PHE A 55 9.22 2.51 -0.43
N ASN A 56 9.81 1.32 -0.37
CA ASN A 56 10.57 0.74 -1.45
C ASN A 56 9.83 -0.44 -2.05
N ASN A 57 10.21 -0.82 -3.25
CA ASN A 57 9.69 -2.02 -3.91
C ASN A 57 8.18 -2.00 -4.02
N VAL A 58 7.66 -0.87 -4.48
CA VAL A 58 6.21 -0.70 -4.60
C VAL A 58 5.75 -1.45 -5.84
N VAL A 59 4.88 -2.44 -5.65
CA VAL A 59 4.41 -3.31 -6.74
C VAL A 59 2.91 -3.49 -6.60
N SER A 60 2.21 -3.38 -7.72
CA SER A 60 0.78 -3.66 -7.76
C SER A 60 0.55 -5.05 -8.31
N LYS A 61 -0.43 -5.75 -7.76
CA LYS A 61 -0.79 -7.11 -8.16
C LYS A 61 -2.23 -7.16 -8.61
N LYS A 62 -2.51 -8.08 -9.51
CA LYS A 62 -3.81 -8.24 -10.11
C LYS A 62 -4.58 -9.36 -9.41
N ASP A 63 -5.90 -9.26 -9.48
CA ASP A 63 -6.76 -10.33 -9.00
C ASP A 63 -6.99 -11.36 -10.11
N PHE A 64 -7.93 -12.28 -9.89
CA PHE A 64 -8.24 -13.32 -10.85
C PHE A 64 -8.69 -12.77 -12.18
N GLN A 65 -9.30 -11.60 -12.18
CA GLN A 65 -9.86 -11.01 -13.39
C GLN A 65 -8.84 -10.16 -14.14
N GLY A 66 -7.64 -10.08 -13.65
CA GLY A 66 -6.61 -9.28 -14.27
C GLY A 66 -6.68 -7.79 -13.93
N LEU A 67 -7.38 -7.44 -12.87
CA LEU A 67 -7.50 -6.05 -12.43
C LEU A 67 -6.60 -5.82 -11.23
N ASP A 68 -5.92 -4.69 -11.22
CA ASP A 68 -5.04 -4.35 -10.10
C ASP A 68 -5.88 -4.16 -8.84
N ARG A 69 -5.57 -4.92 -7.80
CA ARG A 69 -6.34 -4.89 -6.56
C ARG A 69 -5.49 -4.68 -5.34
N TYR A 70 -4.21 -4.97 -5.42
CA TYR A 70 -3.34 -4.89 -4.24
C TYR A 70 -2.07 -4.16 -4.61
N THR A 71 -1.57 -3.37 -3.69
CA THR A 71 -0.26 -2.74 -3.86
C THR A 71 0.55 -3.01 -2.61
N TYR A 72 1.73 -3.53 -2.79
CA TYR A 72 2.65 -3.93 -1.73
C TYR A 72 3.83 -3.00 -1.72
N ALA A 73 4.43 -2.84 -0.56
CA ALA A 73 5.65 -2.07 -0.45
C ALA A 73 6.41 -2.49 0.79
N ASN A 74 7.69 -2.20 0.81
CA ASN A 74 8.57 -2.46 1.94
C ASN A 74 9.07 -1.16 2.53
N LYS A 75 9.29 -1.18 3.82
CA LYS A 75 9.96 -0.06 4.45
C LYS A 75 11.52 -0.16 4.26
#